data_2a125226aeac61abfac9d6666b9ae873
#
_entry.id   2a125226aeac61abfac9d6666b9ae873
#
_cell.length_a   1.000
_cell.length_b   1.000
_cell.length_c   1.000
_cell.angle_alpha   90.00
_cell.angle_beta   90.00
_cell.angle_gamma   90.00
#
_symmetry.space_group_name_H-M   'P 1'
#
loop_
_entity.id
_entity.type
_entity.pdbx_description
1 polymer ?
#
loop_
_entity_poly.entity_id
_entity_poly.type
_entity_poly.pdbx_seq_one_letter_code
_entity_poly.pdbx_strand_id
1 'polypeptide(L)'
;MEYGIVVYAGEHNRFMCPVTITLPYKSKYKDFRGAIILSKEGEQLAQVERDKGTIHITFLIEEMKRGEKKEFRLKFLEDVSEENGMKLERYNEQIGVLHKGNGLARYNFSRELSKPYIYPLIGPTGVCITDDGPKDHVHHRSLWVAHGDVNGVDVWAEKDDSGRIVHDKFLKLTAGPIYAEIVTKNVWVDNKGRPLLDEIRRIRFWRPTNIGWYLDHEVSLKATYGDIILGDTKEAGMISVRVRKSLTVEEGGRIINSFGGVNEEETWGKRAHWCDYYGTLEGKVVGIAIFDSQENPRHPTYWHVRDYGLMTANIFGLTYFRRGAGMRGDFEILKGREVRFSYRIFIHRGSTIDAKVGERYIDFVYPPKVEVKA
;
A
#
# COMPACT_ATOMS: atom_id res chain seq x y z
N MET A 1 17.43 7.35 28.59
CA MET A 1 16.40 6.39 29.03
C MET A 1 16.48 5.20 28.09
N GLU A 2 16.60 4.01 28.61
CA GLU A 2 16.80 2.79 27.86
C GLU A 2 15.70 1.77 28.19
N TYR A 3 15.29 1.01 27.19
CA TYR A 3 14.38 -0.12 27.31
C TYR A 3 14.99 -1.32 26.62
N GLY A 4 14.88 -2.50 27.23
CA GLY A 4 15.16 -3.76 26.56
C GLY A 4 14.00 -4.14 25.63
N ILE A 5 14.30 -4.57 24.42
CA ILE A 5 13.30 -5.04 23.46
C ILE A 5 13.70 -6.44 23.03
N VAL A 6 12.76 -7.33 22.96
CA VAL A 6 12.94 -8.68 22.44
C VAL A 6 11.97 -8.89 21.29
N VAL A 7 12.52 -9.26 20.12
CA VAL A 7 11.74 -9.59 18.94
C VAL A 7 11.90 -11.09 18.66
N TYR A 8 10.77 -11.77 18.44
CA TYR A 8 10.74 -13.21 18.17
C TYR A 8 10.30 -13.42 16.71
N ALA A 9 11.11 -14.11 15.92
CA ALA A 9 10.76 -14.45 14.53
C ALA A 9 9.50 -15.32 14.43
N GLY A 10 9.28 -16.20 15.41
CA GLY A 10 8.21 -17.21 15.34
C GLY A 10 8.55 -18.33 14.36
N GLU A 11 7.53 -18.88 13.69
CA GLU A 11 7.64 -20.11 12.90
C GLU A 11 8.09 -19.91 11.45
N HIS A 12 8.49 -18.70 11.05
CA HIS A 12 8.99 -18.42 9.69
C HIS A 12 10.09 -17.36 9.68
N ASN A 13 10.85 -17.30 8.58
CA ASN A 13 11.86 -16.27 8.38
C ASN A 13 11.21 -14.89 8.23
N ARG A 14 11.93 -13.85 8.64
CA ARG A 14 11.50 -12.45 8.53
C ARG A 14 12.41 -11.69 7.58
N PHE A 15 11.80 -10.85 6.73
CA PHE A 15 12.54 -10.08 5.74
C PHE A 15 11.99 -8.66 5.63
N MET A 16 12.82 -7.66 5.92
CA MET A 16 12.40 -6.25 5.82
C MET A 16 11.13 -5.95 6.64
N CYS A 17 11.03 -6.58 7.80
CA CYS A 17 9.79 -6.61 8.56
C CYS A 17 9.65 -5.35 9.43
N PRO A 18 8.60 -4.53 9.25
CA PRO A 18 8.32 -3.42 10.14
C PRO A 18 7.92 -3.91 11.53
N VAL A 19 8.51 -3.30 12.54
CA VAL A 19 8.20 -3.55 13.95
C VAL A 19 7.84 -2.23 14.61
N THR A 20 6.68 -2.20 15.28
CA THR A 20 6.24 -1.04 16.05
C THR A 20 6.03 -1.41 17.51
N ILE A 21 6.65 -0.65 18.40
CA ILE A 21 6.46 -0.73 19.85
C ILE A 21 5.57 0.42 20.27
N THR A 22 4.59 0.13 21.10
CA THR A 22 3.70 1.15 21.67
C THR A 22 3.93 1.22 23.18
N LEU A 23 4.24 2.42 23.68
CA LEU A 23 4.42 2.70 25.09
C LEU A 23 3.42 3.77 25.54
N PRO A 24 2.97 3.77 26.81
CA PRO A 24 2.21 4.88 27.37
C PRO A 24 3.04 6.17 27.29
N TYR A 25 2.42 7.26 26.82
CA TYR A 25 3.07 8.57 26.80
C TYR A 25 3.35 9.07 28.22
N LYS A 26 4.55 9.57 28.45
CA LYS A 26 4.95 10.27 29.68
C LYS A 26 5.57 11.61 29.28
N SER A 27 5.43 12.64 30.12
CA SER A 27 5.96 13.99 29.85
C SER A 27 7.46 14.02 29.51
N LYS A 28 8.22 13.09 30.07
CA LYS A 28 9.65 12.90 29.80
C LYS A 28 9.98 12.54 28.32
N TYR A 29 8.99 12.15 27.49
CA TYR A 29 9.18 11.89 26.07
C TYR A 29 8.93 13.11 25.18
N LYS A 30 8.57 14.27 25.78
CA LYS A 30 8.15 15.47 25.06
C LYS A 30 9.19 15.97 24.06
N ASP A 31 10.46 15.93 24.44
CA ASP A 31 11.55 16.56 23.70
C ASP A 31 12.27 15.58 22.74
N PHE A 32 11.98 14.29 22.81
CA PHE A 32 12.59 13.31 21.90
C PHE A 32 11.96 13.35 20.51
N ARG A 33 12.78 13.49 19.49
CA ARG A 33 12.37 13.52 18.07
C ARG A 33 12.57 12.18 17.36
N GLY A 34 13.39 11.29 17.91
CA GLY A 34 13.66 9.97 17.37
C GLY A 34 14.18 9.01 18.40
N ALA A 35 14.63 7.86 17.95
CA ALA A 35 15.26 6.85 18.76
C ALA A 35 16.29 6.06 17.95
N ILE A 36 17.18 5.36 18.63
CA ILE A 36 18.03 4.32 18.07
C ILE A 36 17.72 2.98 18.71
N ILE A 37 17.82 1.95 17.90
CA ILE A 37 17.77 0.55 18.31
C ILE A 37 19.17 -0.01 18.22
N LEU A 38 19.69 -0.42 19.35
CA LEU A 38 21.05 -0.97 19.49
C LEU A 38 20.98 -2.49 19.58
N SER A 39 21.78 -3.18 18.80
CA SER A 39 21.95 -4.64 18.84
C SER A 39 23.43 -5.00 18.85
N LYS A 40 23.74 -6.31 18.90
CA LYS A 40 25.12 -6.81 18.73
C LYS A 40 25.65 -6.59 17.31
N GLU A 41 24.74 -6.42 16.34
CA GLU A 41 25.04 -6.24 14.91
C GLU A 41 25.29 -4.75 14.56
N GLY A 42 24.98 -3.83 15.46
CA GLY A 42 25.10 -2.39 15.25
C GLY A 42 23.90 -1.60 15.75
N GLU A 43 23.77 -0.39 15.23
CA GLU A 43 22.68 0.54 15.56
C GLU A 43 21.87 0.90 14.32
N GLN A 44 20.59 1.16 14.52
CA GLN A 44 19.69 1.69 13.49
C GLN A 44 18.77 2.75 14.07
N LEU A 45 18.41 3.72 13.24
CA LEU A 45 17.40 4.73 13.59
C LEU A 45 16.02 4.06 13.70
N ALA A 46 15.22 4.57 14.64
CA ALA A 46 13.80 4.26 14.78
C ALA A 46 12.98 5.56 14.70
N GLN A 47 11.83 5.47 14.07
CA GLN A 47 10.90 6.59 13.98
C GLN A 47 10.01 6.65 15.21
N VAL A 48 9.84 7.84 15.76
CA VAL A 48 9.03 8.10 16.95
C VAL A 48 7.82 8.93 16.56
N GLU A 49 6.63 8.42 16.84
CA GLU A 49 5.37 9.16 16.70
C GLU A 49 4.60 9.19 18.02
N ARG A 50 3.81 10.25 18.20
CA ARG A 50 2.96 10.43 19.37
C ARG A 50 1.51 10.53 18.95
N ASP A 51 0.66 9.77 19.62
CA ASP A 51 -0.79 9.80 19.41
C ASP A 51 -1.52 9.59 20.74
N LYS A 52 -2.48 10.49 21.05
CA LYS A 52 -3.49 10.40 22.13
C LYS A 52 -3.06 9.62 23.39
N GLY A 53 -1.91 9.98 23.97
CA GLY A 53 -1.43 9.37 25.20
C GLY A 53 -0.55 8.14 25.00
N THR A 54 -0.13 7.86 23.79
CA THR A 54 0.85 6.82 23.44
C THR A 54 2.04 7.37 22.66
N ILE A 55 3.13 6.64 22.67
CA ILE A 55 4.29 6.85 21.83
C ILE A 55 4.58 5.57 21.06
N HIS A 56 4.69 5.69 19.75
CA HIS A 56 4.98 4.60 18.84
C HIS A 56 6.43 4.70 18.37
N ILE A 57 7.18 3.62 18.48
CA ILE A 57 8.56 3.54 18.04
C ILE A 57 8.62 2.46 16.97
N THR A 58 8.94 2.87 15.74
CA THR A 58 8.96 1.97 14.57
C THR A 58 10.36 1.82 14.01
N PHE A 59 10.78 0.59 13.75
CA PHE A 59 12.03 0.24 13.11
C PHE A 59 11.84 -0.95 12.16
N LEU A 60 12.87 -1.29 11.36
CA LEU A 60 12.82 -2.41 10.42
C LEU A 60 13.76 -3.53 10.89
N ILE A 61 13.27 -4.75 10.91
CA ILE A 61 14.09 -5.96 11.00
C ILE A 61 14.48 -6.36 9.59
N GLU A 62 15.76 -6.29 9.25
CA GLU A 62 16.22 -6.63 7.90
C GLU A 62 16.07 -8.13 7.63
N GLU A 63 16.56 -8.97 8.54
CA GLU A 63 16.43 -10.43 8.46
C GLU A 63 16.43 -11.07 9.84
N MET A 64 15.58 -12.08 10.04
CA MET A 64 15.64 -13.05 11.14
C MET A 64 15.29 -14.43 10.64
N LYS A 65 15.96 -15.44 11.15
CA LYS A 65 15.66 -16.83 10.83
C LYS A 65 14.46 -17.33 11.67
N ARG A 66 13.75 -18.32 11.16
CA ARG A 66 12.73 -19.06 11.90
C ARG A 66 13.26 -19.47 13.28
N GLY A 67 12.47 -19.25 14.33
CA GLY A 67 12.80 -19.55 15.72
C GLY A 67 13.82 -18.59 16.36
N GLU A 68 14.39 -17.66 15.60
CA GLU A 68 15.37 -16.71 16.12
C GLU A 68 14.72 -15.70 17.07
N LYS A 69 15.49 -15.31 18.07
CA LYS A 69 15.19 -14.24 19.00
C LYS A 69 16.30 -13.20 18.94
N LYS A 70 15.96 -11.94 18.67
CA LYS A 70 16.90 -10.81 18.72
C LYS A 70 16.59 -9.91 19.92
N GLU A 71 17.65 -9.51 20.61
CA GLU A 71 17.56 -8.57 21.73
C GLU A 71 18.15 -7.23 21.34
N PHE A 72 17.42 -6.18 21.67
CA PHE A 72 17.76 -4.80 21.36
C PHE A 72 17.69 -3.92 22.60
N ARG A 73 18.39 -2.78 22.57
CA ARG A 73 18.20 -1.68 23.49
C ARG A 73 17.65 -0.46 22.73
N LEU A 74 16.57 0.09 23.22
CA LEU A 74 16.00 1.34 22.73
C LEU A 74 16.56 2.51 23.50
N LYS A 75 17.12 3.50 22.80
CA LYS A 75 17.57 4.77 23.35
C LYS A 75 16.90 5.92 22.61
N PHE A 76 16.23 6.82 23.33
CA PHE A 76 15.60 8.00 22.75
C PHE A 76 16.64 9.08 22.44
N LEU A 77 16.38 9.85 21.37
CA LEU A 77 17.20 10.95 20.89
C LEU A 77 16.39 12.24 20.88
N GLU A 78 17.00 13.34 21.35
CA GLU A 78 16.39 14.69 21.31
C GLU A 78 16.47 15.29 19.90
N ASP A 79 17.50 14.91 19.14
CA ASP A 79 17.68 15.33 17.75
C ASP A 79 17.99 14.14 16.84
N VAL A 80 17.54 14.20 15.59
CA VAL A 80 17.78 13.18 14.57
C VAL A 80 18.10 13.90 13.27
N SER A 81 19.24 13.55 12.65
CA SER A 81 19.57 14.04 11.32
C SER A 81 18.51 13.58 10.30
N GLU A 82 17.87 14.53 9.64
CA GLU A 82 16.88 14.28 8.59
C GLU A 82 17.50 13.90 7.25
N GLU A 83 18.81 14.04 7.08
CA GLU A 83 19.50 13.88 5.79
C GLU A 83 19.34 12.49 5.17
N ASN A 84 19.31 11.45 6.00
CA ASN A 84 19.25 10.06 5.58
C ASN A 84 17.85 9.43 5.65
N GLY A 85 16.84 10.22 5.98
CA GLY A 85 15.45 9.75 6.15
C GLY A 85 14.61 9.82 4.88
N MET A 86 13.34 9.50 5.08
CA MET A 86 12.29 9.79 4.12
C MET A 86 11.92 11.27 4.19
N LYS A 87 11.57 11.87 3.05
CA LYS A 87 11.11 13.27 2.96
C LYS A 87 9.83 13.36 2.15
N LEU A 88 9.00 14.34 2.50
CA LEU A 88 7.84 14.76 1.71
C LEU A 88 8.10 16.17 1.20
N GLU A 89 7.98 16.37 -0.09
CA GLU A 89 8.11 17.68 -0.73
C GLU A 89 6.83 18.02 -1.48
N ARG A 90 6.32 19.23 -1.28
CA ARG A 90 5.10 19.69 -1.95
C ARG A 90 5.43 20.48 -3.20
N TYR A 91 4.86 20.05 -4.32
CA TYR A 91 4.96 20.71 -5.63
C TYR A 91 3.55 21.03 -6.13
N ASN A 92 3.08 22.27 -5.99
CA ASN A 92 1.71 22.64 -6.38
C ASN A 92 0.66 21.62 -5.89
N GLU A 93 0.16 20.79 -6.78
CA GLU A 93 -0.88 19.78 -6.55
C GLU A 93 -0.30 18.34 -6.52
N GLN A 94 0.95 18.20 -6.10
CA GLN A 94 1.65 16.92 -5.92
C GLN A 94 2.42 16.91 -4.60
N ILE A 95 2.52 15.74 -3.98
CA ILE A 95 3.45 15.46 -2.89
C ILE A 95 4.49 14.46 -3.40
N GLY A 96 5.74 14.90 -3.51
CA GLY A 96 6.89 14.03 -3.78
C GLY A 96 7.30 13.28 -2.53
N VAL A 97 7.61 12.00 -2.68
CA VAL A 97 8.16 11.13 -1.64
C VAL A 97 9.59 10.78 -2.03
N LEU A 98 10.54 11.14 -1.16
CA LEU A 98 11.96 10.98 -1.42
C LEU A 98 12.63 10.16 -0.31
N HIS A 99 13.71 9.48 -0.66
CA HIS A 99 14.63 8.86 0.28
C HIS A 99 16.06 9.21 -0.11
N LYS A 100 16.82 9.82 0.79
CA LYS A 100 18.20 10.30 0.55
C LYS A 100 18.32 11.14 -0.73
N GLY A 101 17.34 12.03 -0.95
CA GLY A 101 17.28 12.90 -2.13
C GLY A 101 16.77 12.23 -3.42
N ASN A 102 16.61 10.91 -3.47
CA ASN A 102 16.09 10.21 -4.63
C ASN A 102 14.56 10.10 -4.55
N GLY A 103 13.85 10.46 -5.61
CA GLY A 103 12.40 10.32 -5.71
C GLY A 103 12.00 8.85 -5.74
N LEU A 104 10.97 8.48 -4.96
CA LEU A 104 10.36 7.15 -4.95
C LEU A 104 8.99 7.16 -5.61
N ALA A 105 8.20 8.19 -5.33
CA ALA A 105 6.82 8.31 -5.81
C ALA A 105 6.35 9.76 -5.77
N ARG A 106 5.22 10.03 -6.45
CA ARG A 106 4.45 11.27 -6.25
C ARG A 106 2.98 10.95 -6.07
N TYR A 107 2.36 11.56 -5.08
CA TYR A 107 0.93 11.56 -4.88
C TYR A 107 0.34 12.77 -5.59
N ASN A 108 -0.49 12.53 -6.62
CA ASN A 108 -1.15 13.53 -7.44
C ASN A 108 -2.56 13.76 -6.90
N PHE A 109 -2.93 15.01 -6.57
CA PHE A 109 -4.19 15.33 -5.92
C PHE A 109 -4.90 16.57 -6.49
N SER A 110 -4.56 16.99 -7.69
CA SER A 110 -5.27 18.10 -8.35
C SER A 110 -6.78 17.84 -8.41
N ARG A 111 -7.56 18.89 -8.21
CA ARG A 111 -9.03 18.85 -8.37
C ARG A 111 -9.47 18.71 -9.82
N GLU A 112 -8.58 18.94 -10.76
CA GLU A 112 -8.80 18.72 -12.19
C GLU A 112 -8.78 17.22 -12.56
N LEU A 113 -8.11 16.40 -11.75
CA LEU A 113 -8.03 14.97 -11.97
C LEU A 113 -9.38 14.28 -11.65
N SER A 114 -9.66 13.19 -12.35
CA SER A 114 -10.83 12.36 -12.07
C SER A 114 -10.71 11.63 -10.73
N LYS A 115 -9.48 11.38 -10.28
CA LYS A 115 -9.17 10.76 -8.99
C LYS A 115 -7.75 11.08 -8.55
N PRO A 116 -7.44 11.14 -7.24
CA PRO A 116 -6.07 11.16 -6.74
C PRO A 116 -5.40 9.80 -6.95
N TYR A 117 -4.10 9.80 -7.37
CA TYR A 117 -3.34 8.60 -7.66
C TYR A 117 -1.84 8.80 -7.43
N ILE A 118 -1.05 7.72 -7.46
CA ILE A 118 0.40 7.77 -7.30
C ILE A 118 1.07 7.53 -8.65
N TYR A 119 1.85 8.50 -9.14
CA TYR A 119 2.69 8.42 -10.33
C TYR A 119 3.73 9.56 -10.33
N PRO A 120 5.00 9.30 -10.69
CA PRO A 120 5.58 7.98 -10.98
C PRO A 120 5.67 7.10 -9.73
N LEU A 121 5.86 5.78 -9.95
CA LEU A 121 6.23 4.81 -8.94
C LEU A 121 7.59 4.22 -9.32
N ILE A 122 8.64 4.55 -8.56
CA ILE A 122 10.03 4.26 -8.94
C ILE A 122 10.45 2.90 -8.37
N GLY A 123 10.86 2.02 -9.26
CA GLY A 123 11.39 0.70 -8.89
C GLY A 123 12.79 0.76 -8.27
N PRO A 124 13.29 -0.38 -7.76
CA PRO A 124 14.60 -0.45 -7.09
C PRO A 124 15.80 -0.18 -8.01
N THR A 125 15.58 -0.06 -9.30
CA THR A 125 16.59 0.29 -10.31
C THR A 125 16.66 1.80 -10.60
N GLY A 126 15.81 2.60 -9.96
CA GLY A 126 15.70 4.04 -10.21
C GLY A 126 14.79 4.41 -11.39
N VAL A 127 14.13 3.43 -12.00
CA VAL A 127 13.26 3.62 -13.17
C VAL A 127 11.79 3.42 -12.76
N CYS A 128 10.89 4.21 -13.36
CA CYS A 128 9.45 4.06 -13.16
C CYS A 128 8.96 2.71 -13.68
N ILE A 129 8.22 1.96 -12.85
CA ILE A 129 7.71 0.62 -13.16
C ILE A 129 6.21 0.58 -13.52
N THR A 130 5.57 1.74 -13.54
CA THR A 130 4.13 1.87 -13.84
C THR A 130 3.90 2.81 -14.99
N ASP A 131 2.73 2.71 -15.64
CA ASP A 131 2.23 3.63 -16.67
C ASP A 131 1.07 4.48 -16.15
N ASP A 132 0.90 5.67 -16.73
CA ASP A 132 -0.19 6.60 -16.43
C ASP A 132 -0.91 7.00 -17.73
N GLY A 133 -2.17 6.61 -17.85
CA GLY A 133 -3.01 6.91 -19.01
C GLY A 133 -2.50 6.32 -20.33
N PRO A 134 -2.14 5.02 -20.40
CA PRO A 134 -1.68 4.40 -21.64
C PRO A 134 -2.79 4.46 -22.71
N LYS A 135 -2.40 4.45 -23.98
CA LYS A 135 -3.30 4.66 -25.13
C LYS A 135 -4.46 3.65 -25.20
N ASP A 136 -4.24 2.43 -24.74
CA ASP A 136 -5.24 1.36 -24.73
C ASP A 136 -6.30 1.57 -23.62
N HIS A 137 -5.94 2.20 -22.49
CA HIS A 137 -6.81 2.46 -21.35
C HIS A 137 -6.41 3.78 -20.67
N VAL A 138 -6.85 4.89 -21.24
CA VAL A 138 -6.47 6.24 -20.78
C VAL A 138 -6.89 6.56 -19.33
N HIS A 139 -7.87 5.83 -18.80
CA HIS A 139 -8.35 5.93 -17.42
C HIS A 139 -7.58 5.05 -16.42
N HIS A 140 -6.64 4.20 -16.88
CA HIS A 140 -5.75 3.48 -15.98
C HIS A 140 -4.66 4.40 -15.50
N ARG A 141 -4.64 4.63 -14.20
CA ARG A 141 -3.59 5.39 -13.54
C ARG A 141 -2.56 4.44 -12.94
N SER A 142 -1.36 4.91 -12.67
CA SER A 142 -0.24 4.10 -12.18
C SER A 142 -0.61 3.22 -10.98
N LEU A 143 -0.97 3.85 -9.85
CA LEU A 143 -1.53 3.19 -8.66
C LEU A 143 -2.69 4.03 -8.15
N TRP A 144 -3.89 3.45 -8.12
CA TRP A 144 -5.13 4.19 -7.83
C TRP A 144 -6.21 3.37 -7.13
N VAL A 145 -7.25 4.08 -6.69
CA VAL A 145 -8.50 3.55 -6.15
C VAL A 145 -9.63 4.03 -7.04
N ALA A 146 -10.57 3.16 -7.41
CA ALA A 146 -11.78 3.52 -8.12
C ALA A 146 -12.82 2.39 -8.10
N HIS A 147 -14.08 2.70 -8.45
CA HIS A 147 -15.16 1.74 -8.58
C HIS A 147 -16.12 2.15 -9.70
N GLY A 148 -16.49 1.21 -10.56
CA GLY A 148 -17.30 1.47 -11.75
C GLY A 148 -18.81 1.53 -11.51
N ASP A 149 -19.28 1.29 -10.29
CA ASP A 149 -20.70 1.37 -9.93
C ASP A 149 -20.87 1.77 -8.45
N VAL A 150 -21.00 3.05 -8.19
CA VAL A 150 -21.30 3.59 -6.84
C VAL A 150 -22.70 4.18 -6.87
N ASN A 151 -23.71 3.43 -6.41
CA ASN A 151 -25.14 3.80 -6.56
C ASN A 151 -25.50 4.12 -8.03
N GLY A 152 -24.99 3.34 -8.99
CA GLY A 152 -25.22 3.57 -10.42
C GLY A 152 -24.29 4.60 -11.08
N VAL A 153 -23.33 5.17 -10.34
CA VAL A 153 -22.35 6.14 -10.87
C VAL A 153 -21.00 5.45 -11.14
N ASP A 154 -20.53 5.53 -12.37
CA ASP A 154 -19.18 5.05 -12.73
C ASP A 154 -18.12 6.07 -12.29
N VAL A 155 -17.28 5.69 -11.32
CA VAL A 155 -16.14 6.49 -10.83
C VAL A 155 -14.79 5.92 -11.34
N TRP A 156 -14.84 4.90 -12.22
CA TRP A 156 -13.65 4.25 -12.80
C TRP A 156 -13.23 4.86 -14.13
N ALA A 157 -14.18 5.05 -15.07
CA ALA A 157 -13.88 5.16 -16.50
C ALA A 157 -13.40 6.53 -17.00
N GLU A 158 -13.45 7.60 -16.20
CA GLU A 158 -12.99 8.97 -16.56
C GLU A 158 -13.64 9.52 -17.86
N LYS A 159 -14.95 9.28 -18.04
CA LYS A 159 -15.74 9.84 -19.14
C LYS A 159 -16.47 11.10 -18.68
N ASP A 160 -17.09 11.83 -19.61
CA ASP A 160 -17.83 13.07 -19.33
C ASP A 160 -19.00 12.88 -18.36
N ASP A 161 -19.60 11.68 -18.36
CA ASP A 161 -20.70 11.28 -17.46
C ASP A 161 -20.24 10.53 -16.21
N SER A 162 -18.94 10.32 -16.05
CA SER A 162 -18.37 9.65 -14.89
C SER A 162 -18.38 10.53 -13.64
N GLY A 163 -18.48 9.86 -12.48
CA GLY A 163 -18.18 10.48 -11.20
C GLY A 163 -16.67 10.68 -11.00
N ARG A 164 -16.31 11.27 -9.86
CA ARG A 164 -14.92 11.63 -9.56
C ARG A 164 -14.58 11.38 -8.08
N ILE A 165 -13.29 11.24 -7.77
CA ILE A 165 -12.78 11.30 -6.41
C ILE A 165 -12.02 12.61 -6.23
N VAL A 166 -12.57 13.52 -5.44
CA VAL A 166 -12.02 14.87 -5.25
C VAL A 166 -11.24 14.94 -3.94
N HIS A 167 -9.98 15.37 -4.01
CA HIS A 167 -9.21 15.66 -2.81
C HIS A 167 -9.81 16.83 -2.04
N ASP A 168 -10.13 16.62 -0.76
CA ASP A 168 -10.64 17.66 0.15
C ASP A 168 -9.47 18.32 0.89
N LYS A 169 -8.72 17.54 1.69
CA LYS A 169 -7.62 18.05 2.50
C LYS A 169 -6.67 16.95 2.96
N PHE A 170 -5.46 17.37 3.34
CA PHE A 170 -4.54 16.53 4.10
C PHE A 170 -4.92 16.53 5.58
N LEU A 171 -4.98 15.34 6.18
CA LEU A 171 -5.17 15.15 7.61
C LEU A 171 -3.83 14.99 8.34
N LYS A 172 -2.85 14.38 7.65
CA LYS A 172 -1.48 14.20 8.19
C LYS A 172 -0.48 14.13 7.04
N LEU A 173 0.62 14.82 7.21
CA LEU A 173 1.84 14.66 6.42
C LEU A 173 2.99 14.51 7.40
N THR A 174 3.68 13.38 7.38
CA THR A 174 4.82 13.13 8.25
C THR A 174 5.89 12.35 7.52
N ALA A 175 7.14 12.57 7.87
CA ALA A 175 8.27 11.84 7.35
C ALA A 175 9.32 11.67 8.46
N GLY A 176 10.17 10.65 8.35
CA GLY A 176 11.19 10.36 9.31
C GLY A 176 12.16 9.27 8.82
N PRO A 177 12.99 8.70 9.69
CA PRO A 177 14.04 7.79 9.26
C PRO A 177 13.54 6.45 8.69
N ILE A 178 12.31 6.06 8.98
CA ILE A 178 11.79 4.73 8.63
C ILE A 178 10.70 4.78 7.56
N TYR A 179 9.81 5.78 7.62
CA TYR A 179 8.74 5.93 6.64
C TYR A 179 8.30 7.38 6.46
N ALA A 180 7.65 7.65 5.34
CA ALA A 180 6.82 8.83 5.14
C ALA A 180 5.35 8.41 5.06
N GLU A 181 4.43 9.25 5.59
CA GLU A 181 3.01 8.96 5.60
C GLU A 181 2.20 10.17 5.13
N ILE A 182 1.26 9.90 4.23
CA ILE A 182 0.26 10.82 3.73
C ILE A 182 -1.10 10.31 4.16
N VAL A 183 -1.88 11.13 4.89
CA VAL A 183 -3.28 10.84 5.20
C VAL A 183 -4.14 11.94 4.61
N THR A 184 -5.08 11.57 3.75
CA THR A 184 -5.97 12.52 3.08
C THR A 184 -7.44 12.21 3.36
N LYS A 185 -8.26 13.24 3.31
CA LYS A 185 -9.70 13.13 3.12
C LYS A 185 -10.02 13.44 1.66
N ASN A 186 -10.78 12.56 1.04
CA ASN A 186 -11.33 12.73 -0.30
C ASN A 186 -12.87 12.60 -0.24
N VAL A 187 -13.54 13.08 -1.24
CA VAL A 187 -15.00 12.94 -1.41
C VAL A 187 -15.26 12.33 -2.78
N TRP A 188 -16.03 11.25 -2.83
CA TRP A 188 -16.51 10.69 -4.08
C TRP A 188 -17.77 11.42 -4.48
N VAL A 189 -17.84 11.88 -5.72
CA VAL A 189 -18.94 12.71 -6.24
C VAL A 189 -19.46 12.14 -7.56
N ASP A 190 -20.73 12.40 -7.85
CA ASP A 190 -21.28 12.11 -9.17
C ASP A 190 -20.82 13.13 -10.23
N ASN A 191 -21.27 12.97 -11.47
CA ASN A 191 -20.94 13.84 -12.59
C ASN A 191 -21.50 15.28 -12.46
N LYS A 192 -22.39 15.53 -11.48
CA LYS A 192 -22.92 16.87 -11.15
C LYS A 192 -22.25 17.47 -9.92
N GLY A 193 -21.24 16.78 -9.35
CA GLY A 193 -20.52 17.20 -8.15
C GLY A 193 -21.26 16.93 -6.83
N ARG A 194 -22.37 16.16 -6.84
CA ARG A 194 -23.09 15.80 -5.62
C ARG A 194 -22.31 14.71 -4.87
N PRO A 195 -22.12 14.86 -3.55
CA PRO A 195 -21.32 13.90 -2.79
C PRO A 195 -22.05 12.55 -2.63
N LEU A 196 -21.31 11.47 -2.85
CA LEU A 196 -21.74 10.08 -2.67
C LEU A 196 -21.27 9.54 -1.33
N LEU A 197 -19.95 9.59 -1.07
CA LEU A 197 -19.34 9.10 0.16
C LEU A 197 -18.06 9.87 0.49
N ASP A 198 -17.63 9.80 1.77
CA ASP A 198 -16.32 10.27 2.21
C ASP A 198 -15.30 9.13 2.17
N GLU A 199 -14.07 9.45 1.82
CA GLU A 199 -12.93 8.55 1.87
C GLU A 199 -11.82 9.13 2.75
N ILE A 200 -11.26 8.31 3.64
CA ILE A 200 -9.97 8.55 4.28
C ILE A 200 -8.97 7.60 3.66
N ARG A 201 -7.91 8.14 3.08
CA ARG A 201 -6.83 7.38 2.49
C ARG A 201 -5.57 7.60 3.29
N ARG A 202 -4.94 6.51 3.77
CA ARG A 202 -3.64 6.52 4.41
C ARG A 202 -2.66 5.79 3.52
N ILE A 203 -1.53 6.43 3.20
CA ILE A 203 -0.47 5.87 2.38
C ILE A 203 0.83 6.02 3.15
N ARG A 204 1.48 4.89 3.45
CA ARG A 204 2.77 4.87 4.14
C ARG A 204 3.83 4.30 3.24
N PHE A 205 4.86 5.07 2.97
CA PHE A 205 6.01 4.72 2.14
C PHE A 205 7.16 4.34 3.05
N TRP A 206 7.53 3.08 3.07
CA TRP A 206 8.63 2.57 3.87
C TRP A 206 9.98 2.85 3.19
N ARG A 207 11.02 3.12 3.97
CA ARG A 207 12.36 3.35 3.43
C ARG A 207 12.82 2.16 2.60
N PRO A 208 13.47 2.41 1.43
CA PRO A 208 14.01 1.35 0.58
C PRO A 208 15.13 0.56 1.25
N THR A 209 15.23 -0.70 0.81
CA THR A 209 16.36 -1.59 1.06
C THR A 209 16.96 -2.04 -0.27
N ASN A 210 17.98 -2.92 -0.22
CA ASN A 210 18.63 -3.46 -1.43
C ASN A 210 17.68 -4.27 -2.33
N ILE A 211 16.66 -4.88 -1.74
CA ILE A 211 15.70 -5.74 -2.46
C ILE A 211 14.53 -4.92 -3.01
N GLY A 212 14.15 -3.85 -2.33
CA GLY A 212 12.99 -3.06 -2.71
C GLY A 212 12.40 -2.27 -1.54
N TRP A 213 11.13 -1.92 -1.63
CA TRP A 213 10.45 -1.14 -0.61
C TRP A 213 8.94 -1.43 -0.59
N TYR A 214 8.29 -1.10 0.54
CA TYR A 214 6.86 -1.25 0.72
C TYR A 214 6.13 0.07 0.65
N LEU A 215 4.87 -0.02 0.21
CA LEU A 215 3.86 1.01 0.32
C LEU A 215 2.64 0.36 0.97
N ASP A 216 2.28 0.79 2.18
CA ASP A 216 1.02 0.40 2.80
C ASP A 216 -0.07 1.37 2.36
N HIS A 217 -1.21 0.86 1.93
CA HIS A 217 -2.32 1.62 1.40
C HIS A 217 -3.62 1.21 2.08
N GLU A 218 -4.20 2.13 2.84
CA GLU A 218 -5.47 1.93 3.54
C GLU A 218 -6.53 2.88 2.98
N VAL A 219 -7.72 2.36 2.76
CA VAL A 219 -8.88 3.11 2.29
C VAL A 219 -10.05 2.84 3.21
N SER A 220 -10.56 3.87 3.86
CA SER A 220 -11.81 3.84 4.62
C SER A 220 -12.89 4.59 3.86
N LEU A 221 -13.96 3.92 3.48
CA LEU A 221 -15.12 4.49 2.81
C LEU A 221 -16.27 4.64 3.81
N LYS A 222 -16.80 5.85 3.97
CA LYS A 222 -17.90 6.17 4.88
C LYS A 222 -19.11 6.64 4.12
N ALA A 223 -20.24 5.98 4.34
CA ALA A 223 -21.55 6.34 3.78
C ALA A 223 -22.14 7.56 4.54
N THR A 224 -21.57 8.75 4.32
CA THR A 224 -21.91 9.97 5.06
C THR A 224 -23.26 10.56 4.61
N TYR A 225 -23.55 10.48 3.31
CA TYR A 225 -24.67 11.23 2.71
C TYR A 225 -25.94 10.39 2.51
N GLY A 226 -25.82 9.07 2.47
CA GLY A 226 -26.90 8.10 2.28
C GLY A 226 -26.35 6.69 2.31
N ASP A 227 -27.18 5.68 2.11
CA ASP A 227 -26.74 4.30 1.90
C ASP A 227 -25.97 4.21 0.58
N ILE A 228 -24.90 3.42 0.58
CA ILE A 228 -24.03 3.21 -0.59
C ILE A 228 -24.07 1.75 -0.98
N ILE A 229 -24.29 1.51 -2.26
CA ILE A 229 -24.08 0.21 -2.91
C ILE A 229 -22.87 0.35 -3.83
N LEU A 230 -21.80 -0.38 -3.52
CA LEU A 230 -20.71 -0.65 -4.44
C LEU A 230 -21.13 -1.84 -5.29
N GLY A 231 -21.60 -1.59 -6.52
CA GLY A 231 -22.24 -2.56 -7.38
C GLY A 231 -21.29 -3.61 -7.94
N ASP A 232 -21.87 -4.72 -8.42
CA ASP A 232 -21.13 -5.83 -9.01
C ASP A 232 -20.53 -5.42 -10.37
N THR A 233 -19.21 -5.19 -10.40
CA THR A 233 -18.47 -4.87 -11.62
C THR A 233 -17.05 -5.41 -11.57
N LYS A 234 -16.50 -5.77 -12.74
CA LYS A 234 -15.07 -6.09 -12.86
C LYS A 234 -14.19 -4.83 -12.86
N GLU A 235 -14.75 -3.69 -13.21
CA GLU A 235 -14.09 -2.38 -13.23
C GLU A 235 -14.09 -1.75 -11.83
N ALA A 236 -13.46 -2.41 -10.88
CA ALA A 236 -13.43 -1.99 -9.49
C ALA A 236 -12.16 -2.46 -8.79
N GLY A 237 -11.69 -1.66 -7.84
CA GLY A 237 -10.61 -2.04 -6.94
C GLY A 237 -10.30 -0.96 -5.93
N MET A 238 -10.21 -1.36 -4.67
CA MET A 238 -9.74 -0.49 -3.60
C MET A 238 -8.22 -0.35 -3.62
N ILE A 239 -7.58 -1.05 -4.56
CA ILE A 239 -6.21 -0.84 -5.03
C ILE A 239 -6.07 -1.41 -6.45
N SER A 240 -5.51 -0.63 -7.35
CA SER A 240 -5.26 -1.00 -8.74
C SER A 240 -3.89 -0.50 -9.17
N VAL A 241 -3.22 -1.29 -9.99
CA VAL A 241 -1.92 -0.95 -10.59
C VAL A 241 -1.97 -1.16 -12.09
N ARG A 242 -1.40 -0.21 -12.84
CA ARG A 242 -1.05 -0.39 -14.24
C ARG A 242 0.47 -0.46 -14.34
N VAL A 243 1.03 -1.64 -14.57
CA VAL A 243 2.47 -1.78 -14.78
C VAL A 243 2.89 -1.19 -16.12
N ARG A 244 4.15 -0.77 -16.21
CA ARG A 244 4.76 -0.25 -17.44
C ARG A 244 4.71 -1.30 -18.53
N LYS A 245 4.48 -0.88 -19.78
CA LYS A 245 4.35 -1.76 -20.94
C LYS A 245 5.48 -2.79 -21.03
N SER A 246 6.73 -2.39 -20.80
CA SER A 246 7.89 -3.32 -20.86
C SER A 246 7.89 -4.43 -19.79
N LEU A 247 7.01 -4.35 -18.79
CA LEU A 247 6.86 -5.38 -17.75
C LEU A 247 5.66 -6.30 -18.03
N THR A 248 4.85 -6.04 -19.05
CA THR A 248 3.64 -6.81 -19.32
C THR A 248 3.96 -8.25 -19.78
N VAL A 249 3.01 -9.15 -19.63
CA VAL A 249 3.14 -10.54 -20.13
C VAL A 249 3.37 -10.53 -21.63
N GLU A 250 2.70 -9.62 -22.34
CA GLU A 250 2.87 -9.43 -23.80
C GLU A 250 4.30 -9.09 -24.20
N GLU A 251 5.08 -8.46 -23.28
CA GLU A 251 6.49 -8.11 -23.48
C GLU A 251 7.46 -9.07 -22.74
N GLY A 252 6.97 -10.25 -22.33
CA GLY A 252 7.77 -11.30 -21.68
C GLY A 252 7.82 -11.25 -20.16
N GLY A 253 7.01 -10.41 -19.52
CA GLY A 253 6.79 -10.43 -18.07
C GLY A 253 5.94 -11.61 -17.62
N ARG A 254 5.64 -11.66 -16.31
CA ARG A 254 4.84 -12.72 -15.70
C ARG A 254 3.94 -12.18 -14.59
N ILE A 255 2.81 -12.84 -14.43
CA ILE A 255 1.91 -12.69 -13.30
C ILE A 255 1.96 -14.00 -12.50
N ILE A 256 2.09 -13.91 -11.19
CA ILE A 256 2.05 -15.06 -10.27
C ILE A 256 1.14 -14.71 -9.09
N ASN A 257 0.27 -15.63 -8.67
CA ASN A 257 -0.50 -15.45 -7.45
C ASN A 257 -0.07 -16.43 -6.32
N SER A 258 -0.62 -16.25 -5.14
CA SER A 258 -0.26 -17.04 -3.95
C SER A 258 -0.56 -18.54 -4.04
N PHE A 259 -1.34 -18.99 -5.02
CA PHE A 259 -1.68 -20.39 -5.25
C PHE A 259 -0.93 -20.99 -6.44
N GLY A 260 0.04 -20.26 -7.00
CA GLY A 260 0.89 -20.73 -8.09
C GLY A 260 0.28 -20.55 -9.48
N GLY A 261 -0.88 -19.87 -9.60
CA GLY A 261 -1.46 -19.51 -10.90
C GLY A 261 -0.55 -18.55 -11.65
N VAL A 262 -0.42 -18.75 -12.96
CA VAL A 262 0.48 -18.04 -13.85
C VAL A 262 -0.32 -17.28 -14.91
N ASN A 263 0.03 -16.02 -15.14
CA ASN A 263 -0.54 -15.10 -16.12
C ASN A 263 -2.06 -14.98 -16.03
N GLU A 264 -2.69 -14.24 -16.93
CA GLU A 264 -4.14 -13.99 -16.92
C GLU A 264 -4.96 -15.27 -16.91
N GLU A 265 -4.60 -16.25 -17.69
CA GLU A 265 -5.36 -17.50 -17.86
C GLU A 265 -5.63 -18.22 -16.52
N GLU A 266 -4.64 -18.25 -15.62
CA GLU A 266 -4.76 -18.96 -14.35
C GLU A 266 -5.05 -18.04 -13.16
N THR A 267 -4.93 -16.72 -13.32
CA THR A 267 -5.06 -15.76 -12.22
C THR A 267 -6.30 -14.87 -12.30
N TRP A 268 -6.81 -14.58 -13.51
CA TRP A 268 -7.99 -13.75 -13.68
C TRP A 268 -9.24 -14.34 -13.04
N GLY A 269 -9.91 -13.55 -12.20
CA GLY A 269 -11.11 -14.01 -11.50
C GLY A 269 -10.87 -15.12 -10.48
N LYS A 270 -9.62 -15.37 -10.08
CA LYS A 270 -9.27 -16.33 -9.03
C LYS A 270 -9.02 -15.60 -7.72
N ARG A 271 -9.32 -16.26 -6.61
CA ARG A 271 -8.99 -15.77 -5.28
C ARG A 271 -7.53 -16.08 -4.96
N ALA A 272 -6.84 -15.12 -4.36
CA ALA A 272 -5.49 -15.33 -3.86
C ALA A 272 -5.15 -14.29 -2.79
N HIS A 273 -4.22 -14.62 -1.90
CA HIS A 273 -3.77 -13.75 -0.81
C HIS A 273 -2.92 -12.58 -1.31
N TRP A 274 -2.22 -12.79 -2.41
CA TRP A 274 -1.42 -11.79 -3.10
C TRP A 274 -1.33 -12.13 -4.59
N CYS A 275 -1.05 -11.10 -5.39
CA CYS A 275 -0.70 -11.23 -6.80
C CYS A 275 0.54 -10.39 -7.06
N ASP A 276 1.46 -10.92 -7.85
CA ASP A 276 2.72 -10.31 -8.23
C ASP A 276 2.82 -10.18 -9.75
N TYR A 277 3.29 -9.05 -10.22
CA TYR A 277 3.54 -8.76 -11.63
C TYR A 277 5.01 -8.35 -11.79
N TYR A 278 5.82 -9.14 -12.52
CA TYR A 278 7.23 -8.84 -12.73
C TYR A 278 7.66 -9.04 -14.18
N GLY A 279 8.73 -8.36 -14.56
CA GLY A 279 9.30 -8.45 -15.90
C GLY A 279 10.70 -7.84 -15.95
N THR A 280 11.26 -7.76 -17.16
CA THR A 280 12.58 -7.19 -17.38
C THR A 280 12.49 -5.72 -17.76
N LEU A 281 13.18 -4.86 -17.01
CA LEU A 281 13.31 -3.44 -17.28
C LEU A 281 14.80 -3.07 -17.32
N GLU A 282 15.26 -2.60 -18.47
CA GLU A 282 16.68 -2.23 -18.69
C GLU A 282 17.65 -3.36 -18.29
N GLY A 283 17.33 -4.59 -18.67
CA GLY A 283 18.14 -5.77 -18.40
C GLY A 283 18.11 -6.29 -16.95
N LYS A 284 17.23 -5.73 -16.09
CA LYS A 284 17.06 -6.15 -14.70
C LYS A 284 15.62 -6.62 -14.45
N VAL A 285 15.47 -7.72 -13.72
CA VAL A 285 14.15 -8.18 -13.32
C VAL A 285 13.66 -7.33 -12.14
N VAL A 286 12.47 -6.77 -12.28
CA VAL A 286 11.77 -5.97 -11.26
C VAL A 286 10.29 -6.33 -11.23
N GLY A 287 9.62 -6.11 -10.12
CA GLY A 287 8.21 -6.43 -9.98
C GLY A 287 7.48 -5.56 -8.96
N ILE A 288 6.17 -5.76 -8.93
CA ILE A 288 5.24 -5.15 -8.01
C ILE A 288 4.21 -6.19 -7.57
N ALA A 289 4.19 -6.50 -6.28
CA ALA A 289 3.20 -7.39 -5.70
C ALA A 289 2.21 -6.59 -4.85
N ILE A 290 0.93 -6.99 -4.87
CA ILE A 290 -0.10 -6.47 -3.97
C ILE A 290 -0.49 -7.58 -2.99
N PHE A 291 -0.43 -7.29 -1.70
CA PHE A 291 -0.82 -8.15 -0.59
C PHE A 291 -2.20 -7.73 -0.09
N ASP A 292 -3.14 -8.66 -0.05
CA ASP A 292 -4.48 -8.46 0.48
C ASP A 292 -4.49 -8.76 1.99
N SER A 293 -4.90 -7.81 2.82
CA SER A 293 -4.98 -8.01 4.26
C SER A 293 -6.05 -9.05 4.61
N GLN A 294 -5.77 -9.89 5.60
CA GLN A 294 -6.74 -10.86 6.13
C GLN A 294 -7.97 -10.20 6.75
N GLU A 295 -7.88 -8.91 7.12
CA GLU A 295 -8.98 -8.13 7.69
C GLU A 295 -9.89 -7.51 6.62
N ASN A 296 -9.52 -7.59 5.34
CA ASN A 296 -10.34 -7.05 4.27
C ASN A 296 -11.64 -7.83 4.10
N PRO A 297 -12.75 -7.15 3.79
CA PRO A 297 -13.99 -7.83 3.46
C PRO A 297 -13.77 -8.86 2.35
N ARG A 298 -14.37 -10.04 2.52
CA ARG A 298 -14.29 -11.14 1.55
C ARG A 298 -12.87 -11.63 1.23
N HIS A 299 -11.90 -11.43 2.16
CA HIS A 299 -10.55 -12.00 2.01
C HIS A 299 -10.58 -13.53 1.83
N PRO A 300 -9.69 -14.16 1.02
CA PRO A 300 -8.80 -13.52 0.04
C PRO A 300 -9.58 -12.94 -1.14
N THR A 301 -9.09 -11.81 -1.66
CA THR A 301 -9.72 -11.10 -2.78
C THR A 301 -9.74 -11.91 -4.07
N TYR A 302 -10.64 -11.55 -5.00
CA TYR A 302 -10.51 -11.94 -6.41
C TYR A 302 -9.57 -10.97 -7.13
N TRP A 303 -8.87 -11.45 -8.15
CA TRP A 303 -7.94 -10.65 -8.91
C TRP A 303 -8.47 -10.37 -10.31
N HIS A 304 -8.70 -9.09 -10.63
CA HIS A 304 -8.87 -8.65 -12.00
C HIS A 304 -7.50 -8.25 -12.53
N VAL A 305 -6.80 -9.21 -13.10
CA VAL A 305 -5.43 -9.06 -13.59
C VAL A 305 -5.36 -9.44 -15.07
N ARG A 306 -4.59 -8.67 -15.85
CA ARG A 306 -4.58 -8.77 -17.30
C ARG A 306 -3.15 -8.79 -17.82
N ASP A 307 -2.91 -9.57 -18.86
CA ASP A 307 -1.59 -9.73 -19.49
C ASP A 307 -1.04 -8.42 -20.06
N TYR A 308 -1.92 -7.46 -20.39
CA TYR A 308 -1.54 -6.11 -20.83
C TYR A 308 -1.13 -5.15 -19.69
N GLY A 309 -1.07 -5.60 -18.43
CA GLY A 309 -0.48 -4.84 -17.33
C GLY A 309 -1.43 -4.31 -16.25
N LEU A 310 -2.72 -4.62 -16.26
CA LEU A 310 -3.62 -4.30 -15.15
C LEU A 310 -3.49 -5.34 -14.04
N MET A 311 -3.45 -4.90 -12.79
CA MET A 311 -3.57 -5.74 -11.60
C MET A 311 -4.42 -5.04 -10.54
N THR A 312 -5.56 -5.63 -10.19
CA THR A 312 -6.57 -5.04 -9.32
C THR A 312 -7.10 -6.06 -8.32
N ALA A 313 -7.11 -5.70 -7.04
CA ALA A 313 -7.81 -6.46 -5.99
C ALA A 313 -9.29 -6.11 -6.01
N ASN A 314 -10.14 -7.04 -6.43
CA ASN A 314 -11.57 -6.78 -6.67
C ASN A 314 -12.46 -7.84 -6.02
N ILE A 315 -13.17 -7.47 -4.96
CA ILE A 315 -14.15 -8.32 -4.28
C ILE A 315 -15.58 -8.18 -4.84
N PHE A 316 -15.80 -7.33 -5.82
CA PHE A 316 -17.13 -6.90 -6.28
C PHE A 316 -17.59 -7.60 -7.56
N GLY A 317 -16.69 -8.02 -8.43
CA GLY A 317 -17.02 -8.53 -9.77
C GLY A 317 -17.46 -10.00 -9.82
N LEU A 318 -18.31 -10.48 -8.91
CA LEU A 318 -18.64 -11.91 -8.81
C LEU A 318 -19.40 -12.45 -10.01
N THR A 319 -20.28 -11.66 -10.63
CA THR A 319 -20.98 -12.07 -11.86
C THR A 319 -20.03 -12.34 -13.02
N TYR A 320 -18.88 -11.67 -13.04
CA TYR A 320 -17.83 -11.83 -14.04
C TYR A 320 -16.90 -13.00 -13.69
N PHE A 321 -16.44 -13.07 -12.44
CA PHE A 321 -15.44 -14.05 -11.97
C PHE A 321 -16.03 -15.44 -11.74
N ARG A 322 -17.32 -15.51 -11.41
CA ARG A 322 -18.06 -16.73 -11.09
C ARG A 322 -19.27 -16.92 -12.01
N ARG A 323 -19.04 -16.77 -13.33
CA ARG A 323 -20.08 -16.89 -14.34
C ARG A 323 -20.90 -18.16 -14.15
N GLY A 324 -22.23 -18.03 -14.19
CA GLY A 324 -23.17 -19.15 -14.03
C GLY A 324 -23.43 -19.59 -12.58
N ALA A 325 -22.76 -19.03 -11.58
CA ALA A 325 -22.96 -19.38 -10.17
C ALA A 325 -24.14 -18.63 -9.50
N GLY A 326 -24.80 -17.71 -10.21
CA GLY A 326 -25.90 -16.91 -9.66
C GLY A 326 -25.50 -15.95 -8.52
N MET A 327 -24.21 -15.70 -8.35
CA MET A 327 -23.67 -14.85 -7.29
C MET A 327 -23.55 -13.41 -7.76
N ARG A 328 -23.83 -12.46 -6.85
CA ARG A 328 -23.60 -11.02 -7.06
C ARG A 328 -22.57 -10.52 -6.05
N GLY A 329 -21.76 -9.56 -6.51
CA GLY A 329 -20.67 -8.95 -5.76
C GLY A 329 -21.02 -7.63 -5.10
N ASP A 330 -22.27 -7.17 -5.20
CA ASP A 330 -22.70 -5.92 -4.57
C ASP A 330 -22.30 -5.86 -3.09
N PHE A 331 -21.85 -4.71 -2.65
CA PHE A 331 -21.42 -4.47 -1.28
C PHE A 331 -22.11 -3.21 -0.73
N GLU A 332 -22.95 -3.39 0.28
CA GLU A 332 -23.72 -2.31 0.90
C GLU A 332 -22.98 -1.70 2.09
N ILE A 333 -22.99 -0.37 2.17
CA ILE A 333 -22.53 0.41 3.32
C ILE A 333 -23.69 1.30 3.76
N LEU A 334 -24.34 0.94 4.85
CA LEU A 334 -25.47 1.72 5.40
C LEU A 334 -25.03 3.10 5.86
N LYS A 335 -25.90 4.10 5.77
CA LYS A 335 -25.66 5.48 6.19
C LYS A 335 -25.02 5.55 7.58
N GLY A 336 -23.94 6.30 7.68
CA GLY A 336 -23.16 6.48 8.91
C GLY A 336 -22.15 5.35 9.17
N ARG A 337 -22.21 4.22 8.45
CA ARG A 337 -21.25 3.12 8.56
C ARG A 337 -20.03 3.35 7.69
N GLU A 338 -18.98 2.61 8.01
CA GLU A 338 -17.69 2.68 7.34
C GLU A 338 -17.19 1.26 7.03
N VAL A 339 -16.52 1.10 5.90
CA VAL A 339 -15.76 -0.09 5.54
C VAL A 339 -14.31 0.28 5.29
N ARG A 340 -13.38 -0.57 5.70
CA ARG A 340 -11.95 -0.37 5.53
C ARG A 340 -11.34 -1.47 4.69
N PHE A 341 -10.40 -1.07 3.84
CA PHE A 341 -9.55 -1.93 3.02
C PHE A 341 -8.09 -1.61 3.32
N SER A 342 -7.26 -2.62 3.43
CA SER A 342 -5.84 -2.49 3.74
C SER A 342 -5.02 -3.40 2.83
N TYR A 343 -4.00 -2.83 2.20
CA TYR A 343 -3.10 -3.53 1.30
C TYR A 343 -1.66 -3.13 1.57
N ARG A 344 -0.72 -4.04 1.31
CA ARG A 344 0.69 -3.71 1.18
C ARG A 344 1.13 -3.95 -0.25
N ILE A 345 1.76 -2.98 -0.84
CA ILE A 345 2.37 -3.06 -2.16
C ILE A 345 3.88 -3.24 -1.94
N PHE A 346 4.45 -4.27 -2.56
CA PHE A 346 5.87 -4.54 -2.52
C PHE A 346 6.50 -4.31 -3.90
N ILE A 347 7.33 -3.29 -3.99
CA ILE A 347 8.10 -2.94 -5.17
C ILE A 347 9.47 -3.59 -5.02
N HIS A 348 9.87 -4.49 -5.95
CA HIS A 348 11.02 -5.37 -5.70
C HIS A 348 11.93 -5.61 -6.92
N ARG A 349 13.13 -6.08 -6.62
CA ARG A 349 14.06 -6.69 -7.57
C ARG A 349 13.81 -8.19 -7.62
N GLY A 350 14.14 -8.79 -8.79
CA GLY A 350 14.04 -10.24 -9.01
C GLY A 350 12.62 -10.70 -9.30
N SER A 351 12.48 -11.97 -9.53
CA SER A 351 11.19 -12.67 -9.68
C SER A 351 10.45 -12.78 -8.35
N THR A 352 9.23 -13.29 -8.38
CA THR A 352 8.43 -13.64 -7.18
C THR A 352 9.23 -14.47 -6.17
N ILE A 353 10.02 -15.42 -6.66
CA ILE A 353 10.82 -16.33 -5.83
C ILE A 353 12.04 -15.60 -5.27
N ASP A 354 12.81 -14.89 -6.11
CA ASP A 354 14.00 -14.15 -5.68
C ASP A 354 13.68 -13.09 -4.64
N ALA A 355 12.55 -12.41 -4.82
CA ALA A 355 12.04 -11.38 -3.91
C ALA A 355 11.37 -11.96 -2.66
N LYS A 356 11.16 -13.28 -2.57
CA LYS A 356 10.50 -13.96 -1.45
C LYS A 356 9.11 -13.36 -1.15
N VAL A 357 8.31 -13.14 -2.19
CA VAL A 357 7.02 -12.46 -2.10
C VAL A 357 6.09 -13.14 -1.10
N GLY A 358 6.04 -14.49 -1.10
CA GLY A 358 5.21 -15.27 -0.18
C GLY A 358 5.60 -15.09 1.28
N GLU A 359 6.90 -15.13 1.62
CA GLU A 359 7.40 -14.93 2.99
C GLU A 359 7.12 -13.51 3.47
N ARG A 360 7.25 -12.51 2.60
CA ARG A 360 6.94 -11.12 2.94
C ARG A 360 5.44 -10.87 3.13
N TYR A 361 4.60 -11.62 2.43
CA TYR A 361 3.17 -11.63 2.72
C TYR A 361 2.91 -12.15 4.15
N ILE A 362 3.59 -13.22 4.56
CA ILE A 362 3.46 -13.75 5.93
C ILE A 362 3.90 -12.71 6.96
N ASP A 363 4.98 -11.97 6.71
CA ASP A 363 5.41 -10.85 7.57
C ASP A 363 4.37 -9.74 7.70
N PHE A 364 3.59 -9.51 6.64
CA PHE A 364 2.51 -8.51 6.66
C PHE A 364 1.32 -8.95 7.51
N VAL A 365 0.90 -10.20 7.39
CA VAL A 365 -0.30 -10.71 8.08
C VAL A 365 -0.02 -11.30 9.47
N TYR A 366 1.21 -11.75 9.72
CA TYR A 366 1.68 -12.27 11.01
C TYR A 366 2.99 -11.58 11.42
N PRO A 367 2.94 -10.32 11.87
CA PRO A 367 4.13 -9.60 12.30
C PRO A 367 4.81 -10.30 13.49
N PRO A 368 6.12 -10.10 13.69
CA PRO A 368 6.86 -10.72 14.78
C PRO A 368 6.31 -10.27 16.15
N LYS A 369 6.34 -11.18 17.11
CA LYS A 369 6.02 -10.83 18.50
C LYS A 369 7.13 -9.96 19.08
N VAL A 370 6.73 -8.92 19.81
CA VAL A 370 7.66 -7.99 20.47
C VAL A 370 7.34 -7.91 21.96
N GLU A 371 8.36 -7.98 22.78
CA GLU A 371 8.29 -7.77 24.21
C GLU A 371 9.17 -6.58 24.61
N VAL A 372 8.66 -5.71 25.45
CA VAL A 372 9.40 -4.59 26.03
C VAL A 372 9.72 -4.88 27.48
N LYS A 373 11.00 -4.84 27.84
CA LYS A 373 11.49 -4.99 29.20
C LYS A 373 11.82 -3.59 29.76
N ALA A 374 11.22 -3.22 30.85
CA ALA A 374 11.46 -1.95 31.55
C ALA A 374 12.78 -1.99 32.31
#